data_43fe3aa7c2f98836b97cc17cc756cad9
#
_entry.id   43fe3aa7c2f98836b97cc17cc756cad9
#
_cell.length_a   1.000
_cell.length_b   1.000
_cell.length_c   1.000
_cell.angle_alpha   90.00
_cell.angle_beta   90.00
_cell.angle_gamma   90.00
#
_symmetry.space_group_name_H-M   'P 1'
#
loop_
_entity.id
_entity.type
_entity.pdbx_description
1 polymer ?
#
loop_
_entity_poly.entity_id
_entity_poly.type
_entity_poly.pdbx_seq_one_letter_code
_entity_poly.pdbx_strand_id
1 'polypeptide(L)'
;MRSSAAATLGAVTDQQHQRFERGTDGPKVIVAGIDGSDSSMRAAAYAAGLARRQNAMLALVYVQPVMSAGAALGAPVAEATGEVAEGLVNEIRTATERLKDIWNVRWEFHTFHGDPYNGLVTAADELKADAVIVGASESAGHRFVGSVAVRLVKAGRWPVTVVP
;
A
#
# COMPACT_ATOMS: atom_id res chain seq x y z
N MET A 1 15.70 47.56 -36.00
CA MET A 1 14.92 46.32 -36.12
C MET A 1 15.48 45.30 -35.14
N ARG A 2 14.84 45.12 -34.02
CA ARG A 2 15.22 44.09 -33.03
C ARG A 2 14.08 43.09 -32.96
N SER A 3 14.30 41.88 -33.48
CA SER A 3 13.38 40.77 -33.41
C SER A 3 13.41 40.17 -32.02
N SER A 4 12.29 40.26 -31.31
CA SER A 4 12.07 39.61 -30.04
C SER A 4 11.61 38.16 -30.29
N ALA A 5 12.47 37.21 -29.99
CA ALA A 5 12.08 35.82 -29.96
C ALA A 5 11.46 35.52 -28.59
N ALA A 6 10.17 35.42 -28.55
CA ALA A 6 9.44 34.91 -27.36
C ALA A 6 9.68 33.40 -27.26
N ALA A 7 10.47 32.99 -26.27
CA ALA A 7 10.60 31.59 -25.92
C ALA A 7 9.27 31.10 -25.32
N THR A 8 8.56 30.24 -26.04
CA THR A 8 7.40 29.54 -25.57
C THR A 8 7.85 28.50 -24.54
N LEU A 9 7.60 28.79 -23.26
CA LEU A 9 7.70 27.77 -22.21
C LEU A 9 6.65 26.69 -22.51
N GLY A 10 7.10 25.57 -23.03
CA GLY A 10 6.24 24.42 -23.24
C GLY A 10 5.65 23.95 -21.92
N ALA A 11 4.34 23.79 -21.91
CA ALA A 11 3.61 23.19 -20.80
C ALA A 11 4.22 21.80 -20.52
N VAL A 12 4.77 21.62 -19.32
CA VAL A 12 5.23 20.33 -18.82
C VAL A 12 3.97 19.46 -18.70
N THR A 13 3.83 18.49 -19.58
CA THR A 13 2.70 17.59 -19.59
C THR A 13 2.77 16.68 -18.36
N ASP A 14 1.61 16.41 -17.77
CA ASP A 14 1.37 15.59 -16.56
C ASP A 14 2.04 14.19 -16.60
N GLN A 15 2.41 13.72 -17.80
CA GLN A 15 3.14 12.46 -18.02
C GLN A 15 4.60 12.48 -17.56
N GLN A 16 5.20 13.63 -17.31
CA GLN A 16 6.58 13.73 -16.85
C GLN A 16 6.73 13.49 -15.33
N HIS A 17 5.63 13.55 -14.57
CA HIS A 17 5.62 13.29 -13.14
C HIS A 17 5.71 11.81 -12.77
N GLN A 18 5.59 10.90 -13.74
CA GLN A 18 5.69 9.44 -13.53
C GLN A 18 7.11 8.89 -13.77
N ARG A 19 8.06 9.71 -14.14
CA ARG A 19 9.46 9.27 -14.26
C ARG A 19 10.13 9.38 -12.90
N PHE A 20 10.75 8.28 -12.48
CA PHE A 20 11.64 8.26 -11.32
C PHE A 20 12.70 9.35 -11.48
N GLU A 21 12.58 10.42 -10.73
CA GLU A 21 13.55 11.50 -10.70
C GLU A 21 14.69 11.13 -9.76
N ARG A 22 15.89 11.08 -10.27
CA ARG A 22 17.07 10.78 -9.48
C ARG A 22 17.30 11.88 -8.45
N GLY A 23 17.26 11.53 -7.19
CA GLY A 23 18.03 12.21 -6.16
C GLY A 23 17.29 12.98 -5.09
N THR A 24 16.13 13.58 -5.31
CA THR A 24 15.51 14.43 -4.29
C THR A 24 14.08 14.06 -3.91
N ASP A 25 13.38 13.38 -4.81
CA ASP A 25 12.01 12.97 -4.60
C ASP A 25 11.92 11.47 -4.36
N GLY A 26 11.99 11.05 -3.11
CA GLY A 26 11.62 9.70 -2.71
C GLY A 26 10.11 9.44 -2.90
N PRO A 27 9.64 8.23 -2.60
CA PRO A 27 8.22 7.91 -2.70
C PRO A 27 7.40 8.86 -1.82
N LYS A 28 6.29 9.36 -2.38
CA LYS A 28 5.33 10.25 -1.70
C LYS A 28 4.16 9.48 -1.10
N VAL A 29 3.78 8.37 -1.74
CA VAL A 29 2.74 7.47 -1.27
C VAL A 29 3.26 6.04 -1.27
N ILE A 30 3.23 5.41 -0.11
CA ILE A 30 3.65 4.02 0.09
C ILE A 30 2.41 3.23 0.47
N VAL A 31 2.05 2.25 -0.33
CA VAL A 31 0.98 1.29 -0.02
C VAL A 31 1.56 0.10 0.71
N ALA A 32 0.98 -0.28 1.82
CA ALA A 32 1.28 -1.53 2.53
C ALA A 32 0.04 -2.40 2.62
N GLY A 33 0.12 -3.61 2.05
CA GLY A 33 -0.95 -4.61 2.16
C GLY A 33 -0.92 -5.28 3.53
N ILE A 34 -2.06 -5.30 4.21
CA ILE A 34 -2.22 -5.93 5.53
C ILE A 34 -3.41 -6.88 5.53
N ASP A 35 -3.25 -8.01 6.21
CA ASP A 35 -4.27 -9.04 6.38
C ASP A 35 -4.37 -9.58 7.82
N GLY A 36 -3.62 -8.95 8.74
CA GLY A 36 -3.55 -9.35 10.15
C GLY A 36 -2.53 -10.45 10.44
N SER A 37 -1.83 -10.97 9.44
CA SER A 37 -0.73 -11.91 9.67
C SER A 37 0.50 -11.19 10.25
N ASP A 38 1.35 -11.93 10.96
CA ASP A 38 2.59 -11.38 11.52
C ASP A 38 3.50 -10.78 10.44
N SER A 39 3.58 -11.42 9.26
CA SER A 39 4.36 -10.91 8.15
C SER A 39 3.79 -9.62 7.58
N SER A 40 2.46 -9.49 7.47
CA SER A 40 1.83 -8.26 7.03
C SER A 40 2.01 -7.12 8.03
N MET A 41 1.99 -7.42 9.34
CA MET A 41 2.26 -6.42 10.37
C MET A 41 3.73 -5.99 10.39
N ARG A 42 4.67 -6.90 10.13
CA ARG A 42 6.09 -6.55 9.91
C ARG A 42 6.27 -5.69 8.67
N ALA A 43 5.54 -5.99 7.59
CA ALA A 43 5.53 -5.17 6.37
C ALA A 43 5.00 -3.76 6.64
N ALA A 44 3.91 -3.63 7.41
CA ALA A 44 3.38 -2.33 7.83
C ALA A 44 4.39 -1.53 8.66
N ALA A 45 5.08 -2.17 9.61
CA ALA A 45 6.12 -1.54 10.42
C ALA A 45 7.31 -1.07 9.56
N TYR A 46 7.76 -1.89 8.61
CA TYR A 46 8.81 -1.52 7.66
C TYR A 46 8.39 -0.34 6.78
N ALA A 47 7.17 -0.39 6.25
CA ALA A 47 6.59 0.67 5.44
C ALA A 47 6.48 1.99 6.21
N ALA A 48 6.08 1.94 7.49
CA ALA A 48 6.02 3.10 8.35
C ALA A 48 7.41 3.73 8.57
N GLY A 49 8.43 2.91 8.80
CA GLY A 49 9.82 3.37 8.90
C GLY A 49 10.31 4.02 7.59
N LEU A 50 9.94 3.47 6.45
CA LEU A 50 10.26 4.04 5.14
C LEU A 50 9.52 5.35 4.91
N ALA A 51 8.21 5.38 5.16
CA ALA A 51 7.38 6.59 5.02
C ALA A 51 7.90 7.74 5.88
N ARG A 52 8.30 7.46 7.12
CA ARG A 52 8.92 8.45 8.01
C ARG A 52 10.19 9.04 7.42
N ARG A 53 11.10 8.21 6.91
CA ARG A 53 12.37 8.67 6.32
C ARG A 53 12.18 9.49 5.06
N GLN A 54 11.15 9.18 4.29
CA GLN A 54 10.85 9.83 3.01
C GLN A 54 9.83 10.98 3.13
N ASN A 55 9.31 11.23 4.34
CA ASN A 55 8.19 12.15 4.56
C ASN A 55 6.97 11.81 3.67
N ALA A 56 6.74 10.52 3.46
CA ALA A 56 5.68 9.99 2.61
C ALA A 56 4.40 9.74 3.41
N MET A 57 3.27 9.65 2.71
CA MET A 57 2.02 9.10 3.21
C MET A 57 2.12 7.57 3.23
N LEU A 58 1.74 6.94 4.33
CA LEU A 58 1.55 5.51 4.43
C LEU A 58 0.07 5.16 4.25
N ALA A 59 -0.26 4.47 3.19
CA ALA A 59 -1.59 3.92 2.98
C ALA A 59 -1.58 2.43 3.37
N LEU A 60 -2.25 2.10 4.47
CA LEU A 60 -2.45 0.73 4.91
C LEU A 60 -3.71 0.19 4.24
N VAL A 61 -3.56 -0.87 3.46
CA VAL A 61 -4.62 -1.41 2.62
C VAL A 61 -5.00 -2.81 3.09
N TYR A 62 -6.23 -2.97 3.53
CA TYR A 62 -6.85 -4.25 3.78
C TYR A 62 -7.78 -4.60 2.63
N VAL A 63 -7.60 -5.78 2.04
CA VAL A 63 -8.50 -6.28 1.00
C VAL A 63 -9.41 -7.33 1.60
N GLN A 64 -10.66 -6.95 1.76
CA GLN A 64 -11.72 -7.80 2.29
C GLN A 64 -12.12 -8.85 1.24
N PRO A 65 -11.97 -10.15 1.54
CA PRO A 65 -12.41 -11.19 0.61
C PRO A 65 -13.92 -11.09 0.35
N VAL A 66 -14.32 -11.11 -0.92
CA VAL A 66 -15.73 -11.27 -1.30
C VAL A 66 -16.00 -12.76 -1.44
N MET A 67 -16.83 -13.30 -0.56
CA MET A 67 -17.28 -14.68 -0.69
C MET A 67 -18.32 -14.78 -1.81
N SER A 68 -18.14 -15.77 -2.69
CA SER A 68 -19.13 -16.10 -3.72
C SER A 68 -20.45 -16.48 -3.04
N ALA A 69 -21.58 -16.07 -3.64
CA ALA A 69 -22.93 -16.26 -3.11
C ALA A 69 -23.30 -17.73 -2.73
N GLY A 70 -22.52 -18.72 -3.14
CA GLY A 70 -22.72 -20.12 -2.77
C GLY A 70 -22.21 -20.52 -1.38
N ALA A 71 -21.37 -19.69 -0.74
CA ALA A 71 -20.84 -19.94 0.60
C ALA A 71 -21.69 -19.25 1.71
N ALA A 72 -22.68 -18.45 1.34
CA ALA A 72 -23.49 -17.62 2.24
C ALA A 72 -24.63 -18.37 2.96
N LEU A 73 -24.64 -19.70 2.93
CA LEU A 73 -25.61 -20.47 3.69
C LEU A 73 -25.21 -20.50 5.17
N GLY A 74 -25.54 -19.43 5.92
CA GLY A 74 -25.73 -19.53 7.35
C GLY A 74 -24.82 -18.71 8.27
N ALA A 75 -23.99 -17.78 7.80
CA ALA A 75 -23.24 -16.91 8.69
C ALA A 75 -23.26 -15.43 8.25
N PRO A 76 -23.27 -14.45 9.16
CA PRO A 76 -23.16 -13.04 8.86
C PRO A 76 -21.70 -12.69 8.49
N VAL A 77 -21.27 -13.13 7.32
CA VAL A 77 -19.86 -13.01 6.86
C VAL A 77 -19.45 -11.56 6.63
N ALA A 78 -20.40 -10.70 6.24
CA ALA A 78 -20.13 -9.27 6.04
C ALA A 78 -19.83 -8.54 7.36
N GLU A 79 -20.48 -8.94 8.46
CA GLU A 79 -20.21 -8.39 9.79
C GLU A 79 -18.86 -8.85 10.31
N ALA A 80 -18.53 -10.14 10.21
CA ALA A 80 -17.24 -10.69 10.65
C ALA A 80 -16.03 -10.07 9.93
N THR A 81 -16.17 -9.74 8.65
CA THR A 81 -15.08 -9.09 7.89
C THR A 81 -14.95 -7.61 8.18
N GLY A 82 -16.05 -6.92 8.53
CA GLY A 82 -16.02 -5.55 9.04
C GLY A 82 -15.32 -5.49 10.40
N GLU A 83 -15.59 -6.43 11.28
CA GLU A 83 -14.94 -6.55 12.60
C GLU A 83 -13.41 -6.77 12.48
N VAL A 84 -12.95 -7.55 11.49
CA VAL A 84 -11.51 -7.74 11.23
C VAL A 84 -10.86 -6.42 10.83
N ALA A 85 -11.48 -5.67 9.93
CA ALA A 85 -10.95 -4.37 9.50
C ALA A 85 -10.88 -3.38 10.67
N GLU A 86 -11.92 -3.30 11.48
CA GLU A 86 -11.95 -2.45 12.68
C GLU A 86 -10.89 -2.88 13.71
N GLY A 87 -10.71 -4.18 13.91
CA GLY A 87 -9.68 -4.74 14.77
C GLY A 87 -8.28 -4.31 14.34
N LEU A 88 -7.98 -4.41 13.06
CA LEU A 88 -6.70 -3.98 12.48
C LEU A 88 -6.47 -2.47 12.64
N VAL A 89 -7.49 -1.65 12.37
CA VAL A 89 -7.40 -0.20 12.59
C VAL A 89 -7.09 0.12 14.04
N ASN A 90 -7.76 -0.54 14.99
CA ASN A 90 -7.57 -0.30 16.42
C ASN A 90 -6.17 -0.74 16.89
N GLU A 91 -5.67 -1.87 16.39
CA GLU A 91 -4.31 -2.33 16.68
C GLU A 91 -3.26 -1.35 16.19
N ILE A 92 -3.38 -0.89 14.94
CA ILE A 92 -2.47 0.09 14.34
C ILE A 92 -2.55 1.43 15.08
N ARG A 93 -3.75 1.89 15.41
CA ARG A 93 -3.92 3.14 16.18
C ARG A 93 -3.25 3.04 17.55
N THR A 94 -3.44 1.93 18.26
CA THR A 94 -2.82 1.69 19.55
C THR A 94 -1.29 1.66 19.45
N ALA A 95 -0.75 0.98 18.44
CA ALA A 95 0.70 0.96 18.19
C ALA A 95 1.24 2.36 17.86
N THR A 96 0.51 3.13 17.05
CA THR A 96 0.89 4.50 16.66
C THR A 96 0.87 5.46 17.85
N GLU A 97 -0.13 5.35 18.73
CA GLU A 97 -0.21 6.19 19.93
C GLU A 97 0.93 5.94 20.92
N ARG A 98 1.35 4.68 21.08
CA ARG A 98 2.51 4.31 21.92
C ARG A 98 3.82 4.89 21.38
N LEU A 99 3.89 5.15 20.11
CA LEU A 99 5.09 5.59 19.40
C LEU A 99 5.02 7.05 18.93
N LYS A 100 3.95 7.79 19.29
CA LYS A 100 3.68 9.13 18.73
C LYS A 100 4.80 10.14 18.94
N ASP A 101 5.57 10.02 20.01
CA ASP A 101 6.71 10.89 20.30
C ASP A 101 7.95 10.55 19.42
N ILE A 102 7.97 9.37 18.82
CA ILE A 102 9.07 8.87 17.99
C ILE A 102 8.65 8.75 16.53
N TRP A 103 7.35 8.49 16.26
CA TRP A 103 6.82 8.17 14.95
C TRP A 103 5.86 9.25 14.44
N ASN A 104 6.41 10.26 13.84
CA ASN A 104 5.61 11.25 13.10
C ASN A 104 5.40 10.75 11.65
N VAL A 105 4.51 9.79 11.48
CA VAL A 105 4.12 9.23 10.17
C VAL A 105 2.68 9.61 9.86
N ARG A 106 2.46 10.20 8.71
CA ARG A 106 1.09 10.37 8.17
C ARG A 106 0.63 9.04 7.62
N TRP A 107 -0.48 8.54 8.09
CA TRP A 107 -1.03 7.28 7.60
C TRP A 107 -2.55 7.34 7.45
N GLU A 108 -3.05 6.52 6.54
CA GLU A 108 -4.45 6.29 6.29
C GLU A 108 -4.71 4.79 6.19
N PHE A 109 -5.93 4.39 6.53
CA PHE A 109 -6.38 3.00 6.40
C PHE A 109 -7.47 2.93 5.34
N HIS A 110 -7.30 2.03 4.37
CA HIS A 110 -8.22 1.84 3.27
C HIS A 110 -8.69 0.38 3.22
N THR A 111 -9.99 0.20 2.98
CA THR A 111 -10.56 -1.12 2.74
C THR A 111 -10.99 -1.25 1.29
N PHE A 112 -10.48 -2.27 0.62
CA PHE A 112 -10.90 -2.68 -0.71
C PHE A 112 -11.56 -4.05 -0.64
N HIS A 113 -12.23 -4.47 -1.71
CA HIS A 113 -12.96 -5.73 -1.73
C HIS A 113 -12.50 -6.61 -2.89
N GLY A 114 -12.50 -7.92 -2.70
CA GLY A 114 -12.23 -8.90 -3.74
C GLY A 114 -10.98 -9.74 -3.55
N ASP A 115 -10.33 -10.08 -4.65
CA ASP A 115 -9.05 -10.80 -4.65
C ASP A 115 -7.93 -9.89 -4.11
N PRO A 116 -7.08 -10.36 -3.20
CA PRO A 116 -6.04 -9.53 -2.57
C PRO A 116 -5.11 -8.82 -3.56
N TYR A 117 -4.71 -9.51 -4.63
CA TYR A 117 -3.87 -8.88 -5.65
C TYR A 117 -4.62 -7.77 -6.40
N ASN A 118 -5.84 -8.05 -6.86
CA ASN A 118 -6.63 -7.06 -7.60
C ASN A 118 -6.98 -5.86 -6.71
N GLY A 119 -7.32 -6.09 -5.46
CA GLY A 119 -7.58 -5.02 -4.49
C GLY A 119 -6.36 -4.13 -4.25
N LEU A 120 -5.16 -4.73 -4.10
CA LEU A 120 -3.92 -3.97 -3.97
C LEU A 120 -3.56 -3.20 -5.24
N VAL A 121 -3.78 -3.77 -6.42
CA VAL A 121 -3.59 -3.08 -7.71
C VAL A 121 -4.51 -1.87 -7.80
N THR A 122 -5.80 -2.05 -7.52
CA THR A 122 -6.78 -0.96 -7.51
C THR A 122 -6.38 0.14 -6.52
N ALA A 123 -6.02 -0.25 -5.29
CA ALA A 123 -5.56 0.68 -4.27
C ALA A 123 -4.34 1.47 -4.71
N ALA A 124 -3.33 0.78 -5.26
CA ALA A 124 -2.10 1.42 -5.71
C ALA A 124 -2.34 2.41 -6.86
N ASP A 125 -3.29 2.11 -7.75
CA ASP A 125 -3.67 3.00 -8.84
C ASP A 125 -4.45 4.23 -8.34
N GLU A 126 -5.48 4.02 -7.53
CA GLU A 126 -6.34 5.09 -7.01
C GLU A 126 -5.56 6.05 -6.10
N LEU A 127 -4.69 5.50 -5.26
CA LEU A 127 -3.85 6.27 -4.34
C LEU A 127 -2.58 6.83 -4.99
N LYS A 128 -2.34 6.51 -6.26
CA LYS A 128 -1.11 6.90 -6.99
C LYS A 128 0.16 6.50 -6.24
N ALA A 129 0.21 5.23 -5.87
CA ALA A 129 1.32 4.70 -5.09
C ALA A 129 2.65 4.76 -5.84
N ASP A 130 3.70 5.15 -5.14
CA ASP A 130 5.08 5.12 -5.62
C ASP A 130 5.80 3.81 -5.29
N ALA A 131 5.29 3.08 -4.29
CA ALA A 131 5.82 1.78 -3.88
C ALA A 131 4.73 0.93 -3.22
N VAL A 132 4.86 -0.39 -3.35
CA VAL A 132 3.97 -1.37 -2.70
C VAL A 132 4.80 -2.29 -1.81
N ILE A 133 4.37 -2.45 -0.57
CA ILE A 133 5.04 -3.30 0.43
C ILE A 133 4.06 -4.35 0.91
N VAL A 134 4.49 -5.60 0.93
CA VAL A 134 3.69 -6.74 1.37
C VAL A 134 4.51 -7.69 2.22
N GLY A 135 3.86 -8.44 3.09
CA GLY A 135 4.48 -9.54 3.84
C GLY A 135 4.75 -10.76 2.96
N ALA A 136 5.74 -11.54 3.34
CA ALA A 136 5.93 -12.87 2.79
C ALA A 136 4.81 -13.80 3.26
N SER A 137 4.48 -14.83 2.46
CA SER A 137 3.52 -15.84 2.88
C SER A 137 4.15 -16.80 3.90
N GLU A 138 3.41 -17.10 4.96
CA GLU A 138 3.81 -18.03 6.04
C GLU A 138 3.03 -19.36 5.91
N SER A 139 3.00 -19.97 4.74
CA SER A 139 2.32 -21.26 4.58
C SER A 139 3.24 -22.43 4.97
N ALA A 140 2.75 -23.29 5.88
CA ALA A 140 3.35 -24.59 6.23
C ALA A 140 4.81 -24.55 6.72
N GLY A 141 5.19 -23.58 7.56
CA GLY A 141 6.51 -23.54 8.19
C GLY A 141 7.67 -23.14 7.28
N HIS A 142 7.40 -22.83 6.03
CA HIS A 142 8.37 -22.29 5.10
C HIS A 142 7.98 -20.86 4.68
N ARG A 143 8.95 -19.95 4.70
CA ARG A 143 8.77 -18.60 4.18
C ARG A 143 8.85 -18.61 2.67
N PHE A 144 7.74 -18.39 2.02
CA PHE A 144 7.69 -18.23 0.56
C PHE A 144 7.31 -16.78 0.20
N VAL A 145 7.83 -16.32 -0.91
CA VAL A 145 7.29 -15.14 -1.56
C VAL A 145 5.86 -15.47 -1.95
N GLY A 146 4.86 -14.88 -1.27
CA GLY A 146 3.45 -15.22 -1.47
C GLY A 146 2.98 -14.95 -2.89
N SER A 147 1.89 -15.61 -3.28
CA SER A 147 1.30 -15.49 -4.64
C SER A 147 0.97 -14.03 -5.00
N VAL A 148 0.49 -13.24 -4.04
CA VAL A 148 0.20 -11.81 -4.22
C VAL A 148 1.48 -11.03 -4.54
N ALA A 149 2.54 -11.24 -3.78
CA ALA A 149 3.83 -10.58 -3.99
C ALA A 149 4.41 -10.93 -5.37
N VAL A 150 4.39 -12.21 -5.77
CA VAL A 150 4.85 -12.67 -7.08
C VAL A 150 4.06 -11.99 -8.21
N ARG A 151 2.74 -11.89 -8.08
CA ARG A 151 1.88 -11.25 -9.09
C ARG A 151 2.16 -9.75 -9.18
N LEU A 152 2.36 -9.06 -8.06
CA LEU A 152 2.72 -7.63 -8.02
C LEU A 152 4.06 -7.38 -8.70
N VAL A 153 5.09 -8.19 -8.40
CA VAL A 153 6.41 -8.08 -9.05
C VAL A 153 6.30 -8.32 -10.56
N LYS A 154 5.55 -9.36 -10.98
CA LYS A 154 5.34 -9.66 -12.40
C LYS A 154 4.55 -8.57 -13.14
N ALA A 155 3.69 -7.84 -12.46
CA ALA A 155 2.95 -6.73 -13.04
C ALA A 155 3.89 -5.58 -13.47
N GLY A 156 5.05 -5.43 -12.82
CA GLY A 156 6.10 -4.48 -13.20
C GLY A 156 5.67 -3.00 -13.15
N ARG A 157 4.69 -2.66 -12.31
CA ARG A 157 4.09 -1.31 -12.29
C ARG A 157 4.66 -0.43 -11.20
N TRP A 158 5.06 -0.99 -10.09
CA TRP A 158 5.62 -0.29 -8.92
C TRP A 158 6.85 -1.01 -8.41
N PRO A 159 7.77 -0.32 -7.72
CA PRO A 159 8.69 -0.97 -6.81
C PRO A 159 7.91 -1.80 -5.78
N VAL A 160 8.25 -3.06 -5.64
CA VAL A 160 7.61 -3.99 -4.70
C VAL A 160 8.63 -4.49 -3.69
N THR A 161 8.33 -4.31 -2.41
CA THR A 161 9.15 -4.85 -1.32
C THR A 161 8.37 -5.96 -0.64
N VAL A 162 9.02 -7.12 -0.49
CA VAL A 162 8.47 -8.27 0.24
C VAL A 162 9.23 -8.39 1.56
N VAL A 163 8.49 -8.27 2.66
CA VAL A 163 9.04 -8.32 4.02
C VAL A 163 8.86 -9.74 4.59
N PRO A 164 9.93 -10.41 5.00
CA PRO A 164 9.89 -11.76 5.55
C PRO A 164 9.22 -11.85 6.92
#